data_d912033dc7b3deb2fec6315857356071
#
_entry.id   d912033dc7b3deb2fec6315857356071
#
_cell.length_a   1.000
_cell.length_b   1.000
_cell.length_c   1.000
_cell.angle_alpha   90.00
_cell.angle_beta   90.00
_cell.angle_gamma   90.00
#
_symmetry.space_group_name_H-M   'P 1'
#
loop_
_entity.id
_entity.type
_entity.pdbx_description
1 polymer ?
#
loop_
_entity_poly.entity_id
_entity_poly.type
_entity_poly.pdbx_seq_one_letter_code
_entity_poly.pdbx_strand_id
1 'polypeptide(L)'
;MGILGNRKAVQADARQVDAFEIVAAQVVDVLATAGVVLDERNLVLRASPGAIQFGLVQNRHLIHSALVGLVEDARSTSGAVEQELQIEAGLKREQLWVHARAAKFGDRYVMLLVDDRTEAKRLEVTRRDFVANVSHELKTPIGAISLLTEAIAGAHDDPDTIRKFSASLQKEAARLGSLVQELMQLSRVQGANLSDTAVELDL
;
A
#
# COMPACT_ATOMS: atom_id res chain seq x y z
N MET A 1 3.88 9.69 60.20
CA MET A 1 3.88 8.35 59.60
C MET A 1 3.44 8.40 58.12
N GLY A 2 3.98 9.32 57.31
CA GLY A 2 3.53 9.62 55.92
C GLY A 2 4.63 9.64 54.84
N ILE A 3 5.93 9.63 55.23
CA ILE A 3 7.03 9.85 54.26
C ILE A 3 7.54 8.55 53.64
N LEU A 4 7.37 7.41 54.32
CA LEU A 4 7.86 6.10 53.84
C LEU A 4 6.94 5.44 52.79
N GLY A 5 5.64 5.79 52.77
CA GLY A 5 4.68 5.27 51.79
C GLY A 5 4.89 5.84 50.39
N ASN A 6 5.25 7.12 50.32
CA ASN A 6 5.42 7.85 49.04
C ASN A 6 6.72 7.41 48.30
N ARG A 7 7.79 7.06 49.03
CA ARG A 7 9.03 6.56 48.40
C ARG A 7 8.87 5.17 47.78
N LYS A 8 8.09 4.28 48.40
CA LYS A 8 7.83 2.94 47.84
C LYS A 8 6.95 2.99 46.59
N ALA A 9 5.95 3.90 46.54
CA ALA A 9 5.10 4.11 45.38
C ALA A 9 5.92 4.68 44.19
N VAL A 10 6.76 5.68 44.43
CA VAL A 10 7.63 6.27 43.40
C VAL A 10 8.68 5.27 42.89
N GLN A 11 9.22 4.42 43.76
CA GLN A 11 10.16 3.36 43.33
C GLN A 11 9.48 2.21 42.61
N ALA A 12 8.24 1.87 42.93
CA ALA A 12 7.46 0.87 42.19
C ALA A 12 7.11 1.38 40.79
N ASP A 13 6.71 2.63 40.69
CA ASP A 13 6.39 3.29 39.41
C ASP A 13 7.63 3.38 38.50
N ALA A 14 8.79 3.76 39.03
CA ALA A 14 10.05 3.79 38.31
C ALA A 14 10.48 2.40 37.79
N ARG A 15 10.32 1.34 38.60
CA ARG A 15 10.64 -0.04 38.19
C ARG A 15 9.69 -0.58 37.13
N GLN A 16 8.43 -0.16 37.16
CA GLN A 16 7.43 -0.55 36.18
C GLN A 16 7.67 0.14 34.84
N VAL A 17 8.15 1.39 34.87
CA VAL A 17 8.58 2.14 33.68
C VAL A 17 9.81 1.49 33.03
N ASP A 18 10.82 1.11 33.82
CA ASP A 18 12.04 0.45 33.32
C ASP A 18 11.73 -0.93 32.68
N ALA A 19 10.87 -1.73 33.32
CA ALA A 19 10.47 -3.03 32.78
C ALA A 19 9.69 -2.91 31.46
N PHE A 20 8.83 -1.89 31.36
CA PHE A 20 8.08 -1.61 30.15
C PHE A 20 8.99 -1.15 28.99
N GLU A 21 9.92 -0.23 29.26
CA GLU A 21 10.87 0.24 28.26
C GLU A 21 11.70 -0.92 27.68
N ILE A 22 12.09 -1.88 28.51
CA ILE A 22 12.84 -3.07 28.09
C ILE A 22 11.99 -3.96 27.16
N VAL A 23 10.73 -4.23 27.52
CA VAL A 23 9.84 -5.07 26.72
C VAL A 23 9.47 -4.37 25.41
N ALA A 24 9.11 -3.10 25.46
CA ALA A 24 8.81 -2.30 24.28
C ALA A 24 10.00 -2.22 23.31
N ALA A 25 11.22 -2.09 23.86
CA ALA A 25 12.44 -2.13 23.07
C ALA A 25 12.62 -3.46 22.34
N GLN A 26 12.46 -4.58 23.04
CA GLN A 26 12.60 -5.92 22.46
C GLN A 26 11.56 -6.19 21.38
N VAL A 27 10.30 -5.76 21.57
CA VAL A 27 9.23 -5.91 20.58
C VAL A 27 9.54 -5.10 19.33
N VAL A 28 9.93 -3.83 19.49
CA VAL A 28 10.25 -2.93 18.36
C VAL A 28 11.46 -3.41 17.56
N ASP A 29 12.47 -3.97 18.23
CA ASP A 29 13.69 -4.47 17.57
C ASP A 29 13.44 -5.77 16.76
N VAL A 30 12.45 -6.57 17.14
CA VAL A 30 12.09 -7.82 16.44
C VAL A 30 11.09 -7.60 15.30
N LEU A 31 10.36 -6.48 15.31
CA LEU A 31 9.41 -6.18 14.25
C LEU A 31 10.15 -5.90 12.94
N ALA A 32 9.74 -6.60 11.87
CA ALA A 32 10.22 -6.35 10.51
C ALA A 32 9.75 -4.99 9.96
N THR A 33 8.78 -4.37 10.62
CA THR A 33 8.17 -3.08 10.26
C THR A 33 8.90 -1.91 10.95
N ALA A 34 8.78 -0.72 10.38
CA ALA A 34 9.30 0.48 11.02
C ALA A 34 8.45 0.84 12.24
N GLY A 35 8.95 0.56 13.43
CA GLY A 35 8.27 0.79 14.71
C GLY A 35 8.89 1.94 15.51
N VAL A 36 8.04 2.77 16.12
CA VAL A 36 8.45 3.88 17.00
C VAL A 36 7.60 3.87 18.27
N VAL A 37 8.22 4.03 19.43
CA VAL A 37 7.56 4.22 20.71
C VAL A 37 7.77 5.65 21.18
N LEU A 38 6.67 6.33 21.53
CA LEU A 38 6.68 7.73 21.96
C LEU A 38 6.13 7.86 23.38
N ASP A 39 6.68 8.82 24.14
CA ASP A 39 6.17 9.22 25.46
C ASP A 39 4.98 10.21 25.36
N GLU A 40 4.46 10.62 26.50
CA GLU A 40 3.36 11.57 26.61
C GLU A 40 3.62 12.96 25.97
N ARG A 41 4.89 13.30 25.73
CA ARG A 41 5.35 14.56 25.11
C ARG A 41 5.70 14.39 23.63
N ASN A 42 5.35 13.26 23.02
CA ASN A 42 5.73 12.91 21.65
C ASN A 42 7.25 12.79 21.42
N LEU A 43 8.02 12.57 22.50
CA LEU A 43 9.44 12.26 22.38
C LEU A 43 9.60 10.77 22.07
N VAL A 44 10.43 10.47 21.10
CA VAL A 44 10.77 9.09 20.73
C VAL A 44 11.66 8.46 21.81
N LEU A 45 11.12 7.43 22.42
CA LEU A 45 11.84 6.59 23.40
C LEU A 45 12.63 5.50 22.69
N ARG A 46 12.04 4.88 21.66
CA ARG A 46 12.64 3.83 20.86
C ARG A 46 12.18 3.93 19.40
N ALA A 47 13.10 3.57 18.51
CA ALA A 47 12.84 3.45 17.08
C ALA A 47 13.55 2.21 16.55
N SER A 48 12.82 1.40 15.76
CA SER A 48 13.41 0.24 15.09
C SER A 48 14.45 0.67 14.04
N PRO A 49 15.34 -0.23 13.62
CA PRO A 49 16.25 0.04 12.51
C PRO A 49 15.53 0.51 11.26
N GLY A 50 14.36 -0.07 10.94
CA GLY A 50 13.51 0.32 9.81
C GLY A 50 12.99 1.77 9.94
N ALA A 51 12.60 2.20 11.14
CA ALA A 51 12.14 3.57 11.36
C ALA A 51 13.26 4.60 11.15
N ILE A 52 14.50 4.24 11.52
CA ILE A 52 15.69 5.07 11.27
C ILE A 52 16.02 5.09 9.78
N GLN A 53 15.98 3.95 9.10
CA GLN A 53 16.25 3.83 7.67
C GLN A 53 15.25 4.61 6.82
N PHE A 54 13.98 4.60 7.18
CA PHE A 54 12.95 5.42 6.54
C PHE A 54 13.08 6.90 6.87
N GLY A 55 13.95 7.24 7.85
CA GLY A 55 14.12 8.63 8.26
C GLY A 55 12.90 9.19 8.97
N LEU A 56 12.16 8.38 9.71
CA LEU A 56 10.96 8.83 10.43
C LEU A 56 11.29 9.67 11.65
N VAL A 57 12.50 9.51 12.20
CA VAL A 57 12.92 10.09 13.47
C VAL A 57 14.20 10.92 13.30
N GLN A 58 14.17 12.14 13.83
CA GLN A 58 15.33 13.00 13.94
C GLN A 58 15.34 13.71 15.31
N ASN A 59 16.48 13.74 16.01
CA ASN A 59 16.61 14.37 17.32
C ASN A 59 15.51 13.96 18.31
N ARG A 60 15.16 12.67 18.33
CA ARG A 60 14.08 12.10 19.16
C ARG A 60 12.66 12.64 18.85
N HIS A 61 12.42 13.16 17.67
CA HIS A 61 11.09 13.59 17.24
C HIS A 61 10.74 12.92 15.91
N LEU A 62 9.43 12.71 15.68
CA LEU A 62 8.91 12.36 14.36
C LEU A 62 9.03 13.60 13.47
N ILE A 63 9.51 13.40 12.23
CA ILE A 63 9.71 14.51 11.28
C ILE A 63 8.52 14.73 10.35
N HIS A 64 7.65 13.73 10.19
CA HIS A 64 6.49 13.80 9.32
C HIS A 64 5.25 14.26 10.10
N SER A 65 4.73 15.45 9.78
CA SER A 65 3.56 16.03 10.45
C SER A 65 2.32 15.13 10.40
N ALA A 66 2.13 14.39 9.30
CA ALA A 66 1.03 13.42 9.17
C ALA A 66 1.13 12.28 10.20
N LEU A 67 2.34 11.77 10.48
CA LEU A 67 2.54 10.75 11.51
C LEU A 67 2.37 11.32 12.92
N VAL A 68 2.74 12.58 13.13
CA VAL A 68 2.48 13.28 14.42
C VAL A 68 0.98 13.39 14.65
N GLY A 69 0.21 13.82 13.64
CA GLY A 69 -1.26 13.88 13.73
C GLY A 69 -1.88 12.53 14.07
N LEU A 70 -1.43 11.45 13.41
CA LEU A 70 -1.90 10.08 13.69
C LEU A 70 -1.63 9.66 15.14
N VAL A 71 -0.47 10.01 15.70
CA VAL A 71 -0.12 9.76 17.09
C VAL A 71 -1.04 10.54 18.06
N GLU A 72 -1.38 11.78 17.74
CA GLU A 72 -2.30 12.60 18.53
C GLU A 72 -3.73 12.04 18.48
N ASP A 73 -4.18 11.59 17.32
CA ASP A 73 -5.48 10.93 17.15
C ASP A 73 -5.55 9.64 17.98
N ALA A 74 -4.47 8.83 17.98
CA ALA A 74 -4.38 7.62 18.79
C ALA A 74 -4.44 7.90 20.30
N ARG A 75 -3.96 9.08 20.77
CA ARG A 75 -4.07 9.46 22.19
C ARG A 75 -5.49 9.78 22.62
N SER A 76 -6.29 10.32 21.71
CA SER A 76 -7.67 10.73 21.96
C SER A 76 -8.68 9.60 21.76
N THR A 77 -8.28 8.53 21.08
CA THR A 77 -9.14 7.41 20.68
C THR A 77 -8.90 6.18 21.56
N SER A 78 -9.96 5.42 21.84
CA SER A 78 -9.85 4.10 22.46
C SER A 78 -9.67 3.05 21.37
N GLY A 79 -8.42 2.73 21.03
CA GLY A 79 -8.09 1.74 20.01
C GLY A 79 -6.95 2.17 19.10
N ALA A 80 -6.71 1.39 18.06
CA ALA A 80 -5.72 1.74 17.05
C ALA A 80 -6.34 2.67 15.99
N VAL A 81 -5.57 3.65 15.56
CA VAL A 81 -5.88 4.51 14.42
C VAL A 81 -4.96 4.12 13.27
N GLU A 82 -5.51 4.00 12.06
CA GLU A 82 -4.78 3.59 10.88
C GLU A 82 -5.00 4.58 9.75
N GLN A 83 -3.95 4.82 8.97
CA GLN A 83 -4.03 5.69 7.81
C GLN A 83 -3.02 5.30 6.73
N GLU A 84 -3.43 5.34 5.45
CA GLU A 84 -2.50 5.32 4.32
C GLU A 84 -2.01 6.74 4.03
N LEU A 85 -0.70 6.91 3.94
CA LEU A 85 -0.04 8.19 3.79
C LEU A 85 1.05 8.13 2.72
N GLN A 86 1.33 9.27 2.12
CA GLN A 86 2.59 9.48 1.39
C GLN A 86 3.56 10.25 2.27
N ILE A 87 4.77 9.74 2.41
CA ILE A 87 5.85 10.39 3.14
C ILE A 87 7.10 10.48 2.26
N GLU A 88 7.92 11.46 2.53
CA GLU A 88 9.28 11.53 1.95
C GLU A 88 10.23 10.77 2.86
N ALA A 89 10.88 9.73 2.36
CA ALA A 89 11.75 8.88 3.16
C ALA A 89 13.16 8.76 2.57
N GLY A 90 14.10 8.45 3.46
CA GLY A 90 15.49 8.25 3.12
C GLY A 90 16.26 9.51 2.72
N LEU A 91 17.56 9.35 2.41
CA LEU A 91 18.45 10.43 2.03
C LEU A 91 18.10 11.10 0.70
N LYS A 92 17.43 10.37 -0.18
CA LYS A 92 17.02 10.85 -1.52
C LYS A 92 15.63 11.49 -1.53
N ARG A 93 14.94 11.57 -0.39
CA ARG A 93 13.55 12.06 -0.28
C ARG A 93 12.61 11.37 -1.28
N GLU A 94 12.70 10.06 -1.34
CA GLU A 94 11.81 9.28 -2.19
C GLU A 94 10.41 9.28 -1.62
N GLN A 95 9.40 9.41 -2.49
CA GLN A 95 8.00 9.34 -2.09
C GLN A 95 7.63 7.88 -1.84
N LEU A 96 7.34 7.55 -0.60
CA LEU A 96 6.87 6.23 -0.19
C LEU A 96 5.38 6.26 0.16
N TRP A 97 4.67 5.26 -0.31
CA TRP A 97 3.35 4.94 0.20
C TRP A 97 3.50 4.08 1.44
N VAL A 98 2.96 4.55 2.56
CA VAL A 98 3.04 3.82 3.82
C VAL A 98 1.66 3.62 4.41
N HIS A 99 1.48 2.47 5.06
CA HIS A 99 0.36 2.22 5.95
C HIS A 99 0.86 2.44 7.39
N ALA A 100 0.38 3.49 8.02
CA ALA A 100 0.74 3.85 9.37
C ALA A 100 -0.39 3.47 10.33
N ARG A 101 -0.02 2.85 11.46
CA ARG A 101 -0.90 2.43 12.53
C ARG A 101 -0.37 2.95 13.84
N ALA A 102 -1.16 3.70 14.59
CA ALA A 102 -0.82 4.18 15.91
C ALA A 102 -1.81 3.67 16.94
N ALA A 103 -1.31 3.22 18.08
CA ALA A 103 -2.14 2.76 19.19
C ALA A 103 -1.56 3.23 20.52
N LYS A 104 -2.46 3.63 21.41
CA LYS A 104 -2.11 3.95 22.79
C LYS A 104 -1.71 2.66 23.53
N PHE A 105 -0.62 2.71 24.26
CA PHE A 105 -0.13 1.61 25.05
C PHE A 105 0.03 2.06 26.52
N GLY A 106 -0.85 1.54 27.37
CA GLY A 106 -1.01 2.09 28.72
C GLY A 106 -1.53 3.53 28.65
N ASP A 107 -1.28 4.31 29.70
CA ASP A 107 -1.78 5.70 29.79
C ASP A 107 -0.81 6.73 29.21
N ARG A 108 0.46 6.38 29.03
CA ARG A 108 1.55 7.33 28.77
C ARG A 108 2.16 7.19 27.39
N TYR A 109 2.09 6.01 26.76
CA TYR A 109 2.86 5.70 25.57
C TYR A 109 1.97 5.52 24.34
N VAL A 110 2.54 5.79 23.17
CA VAL A 110 1.95 5.45 21.88
C VAL A 110 2.97 4.63 21.08
N MET A 111 2.51 3.53 20.51
CA MET A 111 3.26 2.76 19.53
C MET A 111 2.78 3.15 18.13
N LEU A 112 3.72 3.54 17.29
CA LEU A 112 3.52 3.81 15.87
C LEU A 112 4.23 2.73 15.06
N LEU A 113 3.51 2.10 14.16
CA LEU A 113 4.01 1.13 13.18
C LEU A 113 3.82 1.71 11.79
N VAL A 114 4.82 1.58 10.94
CA VAL A 114 4.80 2.10 9.57
C VAL A 114 5.28 1.02 8.63
N ASP A 115 4.39 0.57 7.74
CA ASP A 115 4.65 -0.44 6.72
C ASP A 115 4.82 0.23 5.35
N ASP A 116 5.87 -0.12 4.62
CA ASP A 116 6.03 0.31 3.23
C ASP A 116 5.07 -0.45 2.32
N ARG A 117 4.21 0.28 1.65
CA ARG A 117 3.23 -0.23 0.67
C ARG A 117 3.51 0.24 -0.75
N THR A 118 4.70 0.82 -0.98
CA THR A 118 5.05 1.45 -2.26
C THR A 118 4.96 0.46 -3.41
N GLU A 119 5.56 -0.73 -3.27
CA GLU A 119 5.51 -1.77 -4.31
C GLU A 119 4.08 -2.30 -4.51
N ALA A 120 3.34 -2.55 -3.43
CA ALA A 120 1.96 -3.00 -3.52
C ALA A 120 1.08 -1.94 -4.22
N LYS A 121 1.30 -0.66 -3.93
CA LYS A 121 0.57 0.45 -4.54
C LYS A 121 0.92 0.64 -6.01
N ARG A 122 2.19 0.51 -6.37
CA ARG A 122 2.65 0.54 -7.77
C ARG A 122 2.00 -0.58 -8.58
N LEU A 123 1.95 -1.79 -8.01
CA LEU A 123 1.32 -2.93 -8.67
C LEU A 123 -0.19 -2.72 -8.85
N GLU A 124 -0.87 -2.17 -7.84
CA GLU A 124 -2.30 -1.84 -7.91
C GLU A 124 -2.59 -0.82 -9.02
N VAL A 125 -1.80 0.26 -9.09
CA VAL A 125 -1.92 1.29 -10.14
C VAL A 125 -1.67 0.68 -11.51
N THR A 126 -0.58 -0.06 -11.69
CA THR A 126 -0.26 -0.73 -12.95
C THR A 126 -1.38 -1.66 -13.41
N ARG A 127 -1.97 -2.44 -12.48
CA ARG A 127 -3.10 -3.32 -12.77
C ARG A 127 -4.34 -2.54 -13.18
N ARG A 128 -4.65 -1.43 -12.52
CA ARG A 128 -5.78 -0.57 -12.85
C ARG A 128 -5.62 0.04 -14.25
N ASP A 129 -4.44 0.58 -14.54
CA ASP A 129 -4.12 1.19 -15.82
C ASP A 129 -4.17 0.16 -16.95
N PHE A 130 -3.68 -1.06 -16.69
CA PHE A 130 -3.80 -2.17 -17.63
C PHE A 130 -5.27 -2.48 -17.97
N VAL A 131 -6.13 -2.64 -16.97
CA VAL A 131 -7.56 -2.92 -17.19
C VAL A 131 -8.24 -1.78 -17.97
N ALA A 132 -7.94 -0.53 -17.65
CA ALA A 132 -8.47 0.63 -18.35
C ALA A 132 -8.03 0.65 -19.82
N ASN A 133 -6.74 0.46 -20.09
CA ASN A 133 -6.19 0.43 -21.44
C ASN A 133 -6.76 -0.71 -22.27
N VAL A 134 -6.83 -1.92 -21.71
CA VAL A 134 -7.48 -3.07 -22.36
C VAL A 134 -8.92 -2.77 -22.74
N SER A 135 -9.67 -2.17 -21.82
CA SER A 135 -11.07 -1.81 -22.07
C SER A 135 -11.22 -0.81 -23.23
N HIS A 136 -10.33 0.17 -23.32
CA HIS A 136 -10.31 1.14 -24.40
C HIS A 136 -9.91 0.50 -25.75
N GLU A 137 -8.86 -0.34 -25.75
CA GLU A 137 -8.39 -1.02 -26.96
C GLU A 137 -9.39 -2.05 -27.51
N LEU A 138 -10.22 -2.66 -26.66
CA LEU A 138 -11.29 -3.56 -27.06
C LEU A 138 -12.52 -2.80 -27.57
N LYS A 139 -12.87 -1.67 -26.97
CA LYS A 139 -14.08 -0.90 -27.32
C LYS A 139 -14.07 -0.41 -28.78
N THR A 140 -12.91 -0.01 -29.28
CA THR A 140 -12.76 0.51 -30.65
C THR A 140 -13.09 -0.52 -31.73
N PRO A 141 -12.46 -1.72 -31.75
CA PRO A 141 -12.80 -2.73 -32.76
C PRO A 141 -14.21 -3.27 -32.59
N ILE A 142 -14.73 -3.41 -31.35
CA ILE A 142 -16.14 -3.82 -31.14
C ILE A 142 -17.12 -2.80 -31.75
N GLY A 143 -16.86 -1.50 -31.55
CA GLY A 143 -17.66 -0.45 -32.15
C GLY A 143 -17.62 -0.46 -33.68
N ALA A 144 -16.43 -0.67 -34.26
CA ALA A 144 -16.27 -0.80 -35.71
C ALA A 144 -17.03 -2.02 -36.27
N ILE A 145 -16.94 -3.17 -35.60
CA ILE A 145 -17.68 -4.39 -35.94
C ILE A 145 -19.19 -4.12 -35.93
N SER A 146 -19.70 -3.46 -34.87
CA SER A 146 -21.14 -3.13 -34.79
C SER A 146 -21.58 -2.24 -35.93
N LEU A 147 -20.85 -1.19 -36.25
CA LEU A 147 -21.19 -0.30 -37.39
C LEU A 147 -21.12 -1.01 -38.72
N LEU A 148 -20.13 -1.89 -38.95
CA LEU A 148 -20.01 -2.65 -40.21
C LEU A 148 -21.16 -3.66 -40.36
N THR A 149 -21.60 -4.29 -39.27
CA THR A 149 -22.76 -5.19 -39.31
C THR A 149 -24.04 -4.46 -39.61
N GLU A 150 -24.27 -3.27 -39.06
CA GLU A 150 -25.42 -2.40 -39.40
C GLU A 150 -25.38 -1.97 -40.87
N ALA A 151 -24.20 -1.57 -41.35
CA ALA A 151 -24.02 -1.18 -42.74
C ALA A 151 -24.31 -2.33 -43.74
N ILE A 152 -23.85 -3.56 -43.39
CA ILE A 152 -24.17 -4.76 -44.20
C ILE A 152 -25.68 -5.04 -44.17
N ALA A 153 -26.31 -4.94 -43.01
CA ALA A 153 -27.77 -5.15 -42.90
C ALA A 153 -28.60 -4.13 -43.70
N GLY A 154 -28.07 -2.89 -43.87
CA GLY A 154 -28.73 -1.85 -44.68
C GLY A 154 -28.46 -1.92 -46.18
N ALA A 155 -27.46 -2.69 -46.63
CA ALA A 155 -27.02 -2.74 -48.05
C ALA A 155 -27.68 -3.88 -48.83
N HIS A 156 -28.99 -4.10 -48.71
CA HIS A 156 -29.73 -5.28 -49.19
C HIS A 156 -29.57 -5.57 -50.69
N ASP A 157 -29.39 -4.56 -51.53
CA ASP A 157 -29.38 -4.68 -52.99
C ASP A 157 -28.03 -4.30 -53.62
N ASP A 158 -26.95 -4.14 -52.82
CA ASP A 158 -25.63 -3.79 -53.32
C ASP A 158 -24.57 -4.84 -52.92
N PRO A 159 -24.35 -5.88 -53.76
CA PRO A 159 -23.42 -6.94 -53.49
C PRO A 159 -21.97 -6.49 -53.34
N ASP A 160 -21.56 -5.40 -54.00
CA ASP A 160 -20.19 -4.89 -53.93
C ASP A 160 -19.95 -4.16 -52.61
N THR A 161 -20.92 -3.41 -52.14
CA THR A 161 -20.87 -2.80 -50.80
C THR A 161 -20.88 -3.83 -49.69
N ILE A 162 -21.70 -4.90 -49.79
CA ILE A 162 -21.70 -6.02 -48.83
C ILE A 162 -20.33 -6.69 -48.80
N ARG A 163 -19.74 -6.98 -49.98
CA ARG A 163 -18.40 -7.60 -50.05
C ARG A 163 -17.32 -6.76 -49.38
N LYS A 164 -17.35 -5.45 -49.64
CA LYS A 164 -16.38 -4.48 -49.06
C LYS A 164 -16.50 -4.41 -47.54
N PHE A 165 -17.72 -4.29 -47.01
CA PHE A 165 -17.92 -4.23 -45.55
C PHE A 165 -17.61 -5.56 -44.86
N SER A 166 -17.94 -6.71 -45.51
CA SER A 166 -17.58 -8.03 -44.98
C SER A 166 -16.06 -8.24 -44.90
N ALA A 167 -15.28 -7.77 -45.89
CA ALA A 167 -13.84 -7.82 -45.85
C ALA A 167 -13.27 -6.93 -44.72
N SER A 168 -13.85 -5.76 -44.48
CA SER A 168 -13.47 -4.88 -43.38
C SER A 168 -13.81 -5.50 -42.03
N LEU A 169 -14.99 -6.15 -41.92
CA LEU A 169 -15.39 -6.87 -40.69
C LEU A 169 -14.41 -8.01 -40.35
N GLN A 170 -14.01 -8.81 -41.36
CA GLN A 170 -13.04 -9.88 -41.17
C GLN A 170 -11.67 -9.33 -40.68
N LYS A 171 -11.23 -8.20 -41.23
CA LYS A 171 -10.00 -7.55 -40.81
C LYS A 171 -10.05 -7.08 -39.35
N GLU A 172 -11.19 -6.49 -38.95
CA GLU A 172 -11.35 -6.01 -37.59
C GLU A 172 -11.50 -7.16 -36.57
N ALA A 173 -12.19 -8.24 -36.95
CA ALA A 173 -12.28 -9.45 -36.15
C ALA A 173 -10.90 -10.14 -35.95
N ALA A 174 -10.08 -10.19 -37.00
CA ALA A 174 -8.72 -10.71 -36.91
C ALA A 174 -7.85 -9.87 -35.97
N ARG A 175 -7.96 -8.52 -36.07
CA ARG A 175 -7.26 -7.59 -35.17
C ARG A 175 -7.66 -7.81 -33.72
N LEU A 176 -8.96 -7.96 -33.45
CA LEU A 176 -9.45 -8.26 -32.09
C LEU A 176 -8.89 -9.60 -31.57
N GLY A 177 -8.82 -10.62 -32.42
CA GLY A 177 -8.22 -11.91 -32.07
C GLY A 177 -6.76 -11.81 -31.68
N SER A 178 -5.96 -11.03 -32.44
CA SER A 178 -4.54 -10.77 -32.10
C SER A 178 -4.40 -10.05 -30.77
N LEU A 179 -5.22 -9.02 -30.52
CA LEU A 179 -5.21 -8.27 -29.26
C LEU A 179 -5.50 -9.19 -28.06
N VAL A 180 -6.48 -10.08 -28.17
CA VAL A 180 -6.79 -11.05 -27.11
C VAL A 180 -5.62 -12.01 -26.86
N GLN A 181 -4.92 -12.46 -27.91
CA GLN A 181 -3.74 -13.32 -27.77
C GLN A 181 -2.59 -12.60 -27.06
N GLU A 182 -2.32 -11.34 -27.39
CA GLU A 182 -1.31 -10.50 -26.72
C GLU A 182 -1.64 -10.33 -25.23
N LEU A 183 -2.92 -10.07 -24.89
CA LEU A 183 -3.38 -9.97 -23.52
C LEU A 183 -3.20 -11.26 -22.72
N MET A 184 -3.49 -12.40 -23.35
CA MET A 184 -3.26 -13.73 -22.72
C MET A 184 -1.79 -14.01 -22.47
N GLN A 185 -0.89 -13.61 -23.37
CA GLN A 185 0.56 -13.75 -23.16
C GLN A 185 1.04 -12.87 -22.01
N LEU A 186 0.60 -11.61 -21.95
CA LEU A 186 0.95 -10.67 -20.87
C LEU A 186 0.46 -11.17 -19.52
N SER A 187 -0.76 -11.68 -19.45
CA SER A 187 -1.33 -12.28 -18.23
C SER A 187 -0.52 -13.48 -17.72
N ARG A 188 -0.01 -14.32 -18.60
CA ARG A 188 0.84 -15.46 -18.22
C ARG A 188 2.18 -15.02 -17.65
N VAL A 189 2.80 -13.99 -18.22
CA VAL A 189 4.08 -13.45 -17.72
C VAL A 189 3.91 -12.82 -16.35
N GLN A 190 2.81 -12.11 -16.12
CA GLN A 190 2.50 -11.54 -14.79
C GLN A 190 2.17 -12.61 -13.75
N GLY A 191 1.52 -13.71 -14.13
CA GLY A 191 1.23 -14.83 -13.24
C GLY A 191 2.47 -15.63 -12.86
N ALA A 192 3.44 -15.77 -13.76
CA ALA A 192 4.70 -16.48 -13.49
C ALA A 192 5.59 -15.75 -12.48
N ASN A 193 5.63 -14.41 -12.51
CA ASN A 193 6.39 -13.62 -11.55
C ASN A 193 5.83 -13.67 -10.12
N LEU A 194 4.56 -14.02 -9.93
CA LEU A 194 3.94 -14.17 -8.61
C LEU A 194 4.23 -15.54 -7.97
N SER A 195 4.52 -16.56 -8.77
CA SER A 195 4.86 -17.91 -8.26
C SER A 195 6.33 -18.05 -7.84
N ASP A 196 7.23 -17.27 -8.41
CA ASP A 196 8.66 -17.30 -8.04
C ASP A 196 8.95 -16.59 -6.68
N THR A 197 7.99 -15.84 -6.14
CA THR A 197 8.13 -15.17 -4.83
C THR A 197 7.55 -16.01 -3.68
N ALA A 198 6.91 -17.13 -3.97
CA ALA A 198 6.51 -18.09 -2.96
C ALA A 198 7.73 -18.98 -2.63
N VAL A 199 8.57 -18.53 -1.71
CA VAL A 199 9.58 -19.37 -1.06
C VAL A 199 8.81 -20.47 -0.35
N GLU A 200 9.03 -21.72 -0.77
CA GLU A 200 8.64 -22.92 -0.02
C GLU A 200 9.22 -22.78 1.41
N LEU A 201 8.35 -22.52 2.37
CA LEU A 201 8.65 -22.72 3.78
C LEU A 201 8.50 -24.23 4.02
N ASP A 202 9.60 -24.97 3.87
CA ASP A 202 9.73 -26.31 4.44
C ASP A 202 9.62 -26.22 5.97
N LEU A 203 8.59 -26.87 6.49
CA LEU A 203 8.37 -27.12 7.91
C LEU A 203 9.15 -28.34 8.38
#